data_783909a378cea3d34c5bfac9df7a1e26
#
_entry.id   783909a378cea3d34c5bfac9df7a1e26
#
_cell.length_a   1.000
_cell.length_b   1.000
_cell.length_c   1.000
_cell.angle_alpha   90.00
_cell.angle_beta   90.00
_cell.angle_gamma   90.00
#
_symmetry.space_group_name_H-M   'P 1'
#
loop_
_entity.id
_entity.type
_entity.pdbx_description
1 polymer ?
#
loop_
_entity_poly.entity_id
_entity_poly.type
_entity_poly.pdbx_seq_one_letter_code
_entity_poly.pdbx_strand_id
1 'polypeptide(L)'
;MTLVVVPVRYPLSRHSRATLAEAVDIAAKRDADLAVLHVDLYQEGRDVSRADLKRAVEREFGRLDRVRYVVRRGFLVEEAILEEVVETGADVVVIGHKQAGRWRRALRRILDEPDVEAFLRERLDSTVVTV
;
A
#
# COMPACT_ATOMS: atom_id res chain seq x y z
N MET A 1 14.56 -11.82 -1.44
CA MET A 1 13.24 -11.85 -2.12
C MET A 1 12.68 -10.45 -2.22
N THR A 2 12.21 -10.08 -3.40
CA THR A 2 11.63 -8.76 -3.62
C THR A 2 10.17 -8.76 -3.20
N LEU A 3 9.76 -7.74 -2.48
CA LEU A 3 8.38 -7.55 -2.02
C LEU A 3 7.87 -6.19 -2.46
N VAL A 4 6.70 -6.20 -3.10
CA VAL A 4 5.97 -5.00 -3.50
C VAL A 4 4.76 -4.85 -2.59
N VAL A 5 4.57 -3.67 -2.00
CA VAL A 5 3.39 -3.35 -1.18
C VAL A 5 2.52 -2.35 -1.92
N VAL A 6 1.22 -2.62 -1.98
CA VAL A 6 0.25 -1.72 -2.58
C VAL A 6 -0.94 -1.52 -1.63
N PRO A 7 -1.15 -0.30 -1.12
CA PRO A 7 -2.35 0.00 -0.34
C PRO A 7 -3.55 0.21 -1.27
N VAL A 8 -4.71 -0.30 -0.86
CA VAL A 8 -5.96 -0.16 -1.58
C VAL A 8 -7.10 0.20 -0.63
N ARG A 9 -8.14 0.83 -1.14
CA ARG A 9 -9.37 1.08 -0.38
C ARG A 9 -10.30 -0.13 -0.47
N TYR A 10 -11.13 -0.27 0.54
CA TYR A 10 -12.19 -1.28 0.54
C TYR A 10 -13.55 -0.57 0.71
N PRO A 11 -14.53 -0.80 -0.17
CA PRO A 11 -14.42 -1.53 -1.45
C PRO A 11 -13.46 -0.84 -2.42
N LEU A 12 -12.98 -1.59 -3.42
CA LEU A 12 -12.00 -1.08 -4.37
C LEU A 12 -12.55 0.11 -5.15
N SER A 13 -11.88 1.25 -5.01
CA SER A 13 -12.20 2.45 -5.79
C SER A 13 -11.54 2.35 -7.18
N ARG A 14 -11.93 3.27 -8.08
CA ARG A 14 -11.30 3.39 -9.39
C ARG A 14 -9.77 3.57 -9.25
N HIS A 15 -9.34 4.43 -8.32
CA HIS A 15 -7.92 4.67 -8.08
C HIS A 15 -7.23 3.45 -7.49
N SER A 16 -7.88 2.74 -6.57
CA SER A 16 -7.33 1.52 -6.01
C SER A 16 -7.14 0.44 -7.08
N ARG A 17 -8.09 0.31 -8.01
CA ARG A 17 -7.95 -0.64 -9.12
C ARG A 17 -6.77 -0.29 -10.02
N ALA A 18 -6.60 0.99 -10.36
CA ALA A 18 -5.48 1.44 -11.20
C ALA A 18 -4.13 1.22 -10.51
N THR A 19 -4.05 1.56 -9.22
CA THR A 19 -2.84 1.37 -8.42
C THR A 19 -2.49 -0.11 -8.28
N LEU A 20 -3.48 -0.94 -8.02
CA LEU A 20 -3.29 -2.38 -7.91
C LEU A 20 -2.86 -3.02 -9.24
N ALA A 21 -3.44 -2.60 -10.36
CA ALA A 21 -3.05 -3.09 -11.68
C ALA A 21 -1.56 -2.79 -11.95
N GLU A 22 -1.10 -1.59 -11.62
CA GLU A 22 0.31 -1.21 -11.76
C GLU A 22 1.20 -2.06 -10.86
N ALA A 23 0.77 -2.29 -9.62
CA ALA A 23 1.53 -3.09 -8.66
C ALA A 23 1.66 -4.55 -9.11
N VAL A 24 0.60 -5.12 -9.67
CA VAL A 24 0.61 -6.49 -10.24
C VAL A 24 1.62 -6.57 -11.39
N ASP A 25 1.63 -5.58 -12.26
CA ASP A 25 2.57 -5.51 -13.39
C ASP A 25 4.03 -5.40 -12.90
N ILE A 26 4.29 -4.52 -11.95
CA ILE A 26 5.62 -4.35 -11.37
C ILE A 26 6.10 -5.65 -10.69
N ALA A 27 5.24 -6.29 -9.92
CA ALA A 27 5.59 -7.54 -9.25
C ALA A 27 5.93 -8.64 -10.26
N ALA A 28 5.16 -8.74 -11.34
CA ALA A 28 5.42 -9.71 -12.40
C ALA A 28 6.77 -9.45 -13.10
N LYS A 29 7.05 -8.19 -13.44
CA LYS A 29 8.30 -7.82 -14.11
C LYS A 29 9.53 -8.00 -13.25
N ARG A 30 9.40 -7.84 -11.94
CA ARG A 30 10.49 -7.98 -10.98
C ARG A 30 10.60 -9.36 -10.36
N ASP A 31 9.73 -10.28 -10.73
CA ASP A 31 9.62 -11.60 -10.11
C ASP A 31 9.48 -11.48 -8.58
N ALA A 32 8.57 -10.63 -8.16
CA ALA A 32 8.40 -10.24 -6.76
C ALA A 32 7.10 -10.79 -6.18
N ASP A 33 7.08 -10.91 -4.85
CA ASP A 33 5.85 -11.13 -4.11
C ASP A 33 5.10 -9.80 -3.97
N LEU A 34 3.77 -9.88 -3.88
CA LEU A 34 2.91 -8.72 -3.74
C LEU A 34 2.11 -8.80 -2.44
N ALA A 35 2.13 -7.73 -1.66
CA ALA A 35 1.26 -7.58 -0.49
C ALA A 35 0.22 -6.50 -0.80
N VAL A 36 -1.04 -6.90 -0.83
CA VAL A 36 -2.17 -5.99 -0.97
C VAL A 36 -2.61 -5.59 0.43
N LEU A 37 -2.48 -4.31 0.74
CA LEU A 37 -2.74 -3.76 2.07
C LEU A 37 -4.00 -2.90 2.07
N HIS A 38 -4.90 -3.17 3.02
CA HIS A 38 -6.00 -2.27 3.32
C HIS A 38 -5.85 -1.77 4.76
N VAL A 39 -5.99 -0.47 4.95
CA VAL A 39 -6.01 0.12 6.28
C VAL A 39 -7.45 0.35 6.70
N ASP A 40 -7.88 -0.40 7.71
CA ASP A 40 -9.21 -0.31 8.28
C ASP A 40 -9.16 0.68 9.46
N LEU A 41 -9.69 1.89 9.25
CA LEU A 41 -9.62 2.94 10.24
C LEU A 41 -10.60 2.66 11.39
N TYR A 42 -10.12 2.78 12.63
CA TYR A 42 -10.96 2.56 13.81
C TYR A 42 -12.21 3.44 13.82
N GLN A 43 -12.06 4.70 13.41
CA GLN A 43 -13.17 5.65 13.41
C GLN A 43 -14.24 5.36 12.36
N GLU A 44 -13.95 4.53 11.36
CA GLU A 44 -14.94 4.16 10.34
C GLU A 44 -15.75 2.92 10.71
N GLY A 45 -15.25 2.08 11.60
CA GLY A 45 -15.97 0.93 12.14
C GLY A 45 -16.41 -0.12 11.12
N ARG A 46 -15.70 -0.27 10.02
CA ARG A 46 -16.09 -1.20 8.94
C ARG A 46 -15.78 -2.65 9.22
N ASP A 47 -14.78 -2.91 10.04
CA ASP A 47 -14.34 -4.25 10.42
C ASP A 47 -14.08 -5.18 9.23
N VAL A 48 -13.27 -4.71 8.28
CA VAL A 48 -12.91 -5.46 7.08
C VAL A 48 -11.95 -6.58 7.42
N SER A 49 -12.23 -7.79 6.95
CA SER A 49 -11.34 -8.93 7.15
C SER A 49 -10.43 -9.15 5.95
N ARG A 50 -9.37 -9.95 6.15
CA ARG A 50 -8.50 -10.40 5.05
C ARG A 50 -9.30 -11.12 3.96
N ALA A 51 -10.25 -11.95 4.36
CA ALA A 51 -11.09 -12.70 3.42
C ALA A 51 -11.96 -11.75 2.59
N ASP A 52 -12.47 -10.68 3.20
CA ASP A 52 -13.24 -9.66 2.49
C ASP A 52 -12.37 -8.97 1.43
N LEU A 53 -11.16 -8.57 1.81
CA LEU A 53 -10.21 -7.92 0.91
C LEU A 53 -9.84 -8.84 -0.26
N LYS A 54 -9.51 -10.09 0.04
CA LYS A 54 -9.18 -11.09 -0.99
C LYS A 54 -10.31 -11.26 -1.99
N ARG A 55 -11.55 -11.41 -1.51
CA ARG A 55 -12.72 -11.55 -2.38
C ARG A 55 -12.91 -10.34 -3.29
N ALA A 56 -12.74 -9.13 -2.75
CA ALA A 56 -12.88 -7.91 -3.52
C ALA A 56 -11.84 -7.83 -4.64
N VAL A 57 -10.59 -8.17 -4.34
CA VAL A 57 -9.51 -8.17 -5.33
C VAL A 57 -9.70 -9.26 -6.38
N GLU A 58 -10.01 -10.48 -5.96
CA GLU A 58 -10.18 -11.61 -6.88
C GLU A 58 -11.40 -11.44 -7.79
N ARG A 59 -12.41 -10.71 -7.35
CA ARG A 59 -13.57 -10.39 -8.20
C ARG A 59 -13.17 -9.53 -9.40
N GLU A 60 -12.21 -8.63 -9.24
CA GLU A 60 -11.76 -7.72 -10.29
C GLU A 60 -10.60 -8.28 -11.11
N PHE A 61 -9.67 -8.97 -10.45
CA PHE A 61 -8.40 -9.40 -11.05
C PHE A 61 -8.28 -10.91 -11.24
N GLY A 62 -9.25 -11.68 -10.73
CA GLY A 62 -9.13 -13.13 -10.68
C GLY A 62 -8.12 -13.55 -9.62
N ARG A 63 -7.79 -14.83 -9.60
CA ARG A 63 -6.82 -15.37 -8.66
C ARG A 63 -5.42 -14.92 -9.02
N LEU A 64 -4.72 -14.31 -8.07
CA LEU A 64 -3.35 -13.84 -8.25
C LEU A 64 -2.38 -14.76 -7.52
N ASP A 65 -1.27 -15.09 -8.19
CA ASP A 65 -0.20 -15.89 -7.60
C ASP A 65 0.77 -15.01 -6.85
N ARG A 66 1.38 -15.55 -5.79
CA ARG A 66 2.40 -14.86 -4.98
C ARG A 66 1.86 -13.56 -4.36
N VAL A 67 0.59 -13.56 -4.00
CA VAL A 67 -0.06 -12.40 -3.39
C VAL A 67 -0.55 -12.77 -2.00
N ARG A 68 -0.30 -11.90 -1.05
CA ARG A 68 -0.91 -11.98 0.27
C ARG A 68 -1.72 -10.72 0.55
N TYR A 69 -2.73 -10.89 1.37
CA TYR A 69 -3.68 -9.84 1.70
C TYR A 69 -3.49 -9.48 3.17
N VAL A 70 -3.33 -8.19 3.44
CA VAL A 70 -3.06 -7.67 4.79
C VAL A 70 -4.08 -6.60 5.13
N VAL A 71 -4.69 -6.71 6.28
CA VAL A 71 -5.56 -5.67 6.83
C VAL A 71 -4.91 -5.16 8.11
N ARG A 72 -4.60 -3.88 8.16
CA ARG A 72 -4.12 -3.20 9.36
C ARG A 72 -5.17 -2.26 9.88
N ARG A 73 -5.22 -2.13 11.18
CA ARG A 73 -6.10 -1.16 11.82
C ARG A 73 -5.28 -0.01 12.36
N GLY A 74 -5.84 1.19 12.29
CA GLY A 74 -5.18 2.38 12.77
C GLY A 74 -6.06 3.61 12.68
N PHE A 75 -5.52 4.75 13.09
CA PHE A 75 -6.21 6.03 13.00
C PHE A 75 -5.79 6.84 11.79
N LEU A 76 -4.58 6.58 11.26
CA LEU A 76 -4.03 7.26 10.08
C LEU A 76 -3.57 6.25 9.05
N VAL A 77 -4.05 6.40 7.82
CA VAL A 77 -3.72 5.51 6.72
C VAL A 77 -2.22 5.52 6.44
N GLU A 78 -1.63 6.71 6.38
CA GLU A 78 -0.22 6.92 6.05
C GLU A 78 0.72 6.24 7.05
N GLU A 79 0.38 6.33 8.32
CA GLU A 79 1.16 5.71 9.40
C GLU A 79 1.11 4.17 9.30
N ALA A 80 -0.07 3.63 9.05
CA ALA A 80 -0.25 2.18 8.92
C ALA A 80 0.50 1.62 7.70
N ILE A 81 0.49 2.34 6.58
CA ILE A 81 1.26 1.96 5.40
C ILE A 81 2.75 1.94 5.72
N LEU A 82 3.24 2.98 6.38
CA LEU A 82 4.65 3.08 6.77
C LEU A 82 5.05 1.93 7.69
N GLU A 83 4.24 1.60 8.68
CA GLU A 83 4.49 0.48 9.58
C GLU A 83 4.58 -0.84 8.83
N GLU A 84 3.70 -1.08 7.87
CA GLU A 84 3.74 -2.29 7.05
C GLU A 84 5.03 -2.36 6.23
N VAL A 85 5.43 -1.27 5.61
CA VAL A 85 6.65 -1.19 4.82
C VAL A 85 7.89 -1.46 5.68
N VAL A 86 7.94 -0.87 6.86
CA VAL A 86 9.05 -1.07 7.81
C VAL A 86 9.12 -2.53 8.27
N GLU A 87 8.00 -3.07 8.73
CA GLU A 87 7.96 -4.42 9.31
C GLU A 87 8.26 -5.51 8.29
N THR A 88 7.83 -5.34 7.04
CA THR A 88 8.03 -6.34 6.00
C THR A 88 9.35 -6.18 5.25
N GLY A 89 10.01 -5.03 5.37
CA GLY A 89 11.18 -4.72 4.58
C GLY A 89 10.88 -4.61 3.10
N ALA A 90 9.71 -4.06 2.74
CA ALA A 90 9.28 -3.95 1.35
C ALA A 90 10.30 -3.19 0.50
N ASP A 91 10.55 -3.70 -0.71
CA ASP A 91 11.49 -3.09 -1.65
C ASP A 91 10.83 -2.00 -2.49
N VAL A 92 9.55 -2.17 -2.78
CA VAL A 92 8.77 -1.24 -3.60
C VAL A 92 7.43 -0.98 -2.94
N VAL A 93 7.03 0.28 -2.92
CA VAL A 93 5.69 0.70 -2.48
C VAL A 93 5.01 1.40 -3.64
N VAL A 94 3.82 0.93 -4.03
CA VAL A 94 3.05 1.51 -5.13
C VAL A 94 1.86 2.26 -4.53
N ILE A 95 1.83 3.57 -4.71
CA ILE A 95 0.78 4.43 -4.12
C ILE A 95 0.16 5.34 -5.17
N GLY A 96 -1.08 5.78 -4.92
CA GLY A 96 -1.74 6.76 -5.75
C GLY A 96 -1.24 8.18 -5.47
N HIS A 97 -1.43 9.08 -6.42
CA HIS A 97 -1.05 10.49 -6.27
C HIS A 97 -1.65 11.15 -5.03
N LYS A 98 -2.90 10.87 -4.74
CA LYS A 98 -3.57 11.41 -3.55
C LYS A 98 -2.95 10.91 -2.27
N GLN A 99 -2.56 9.65 -2.24
CA GLN A 99 -1.89 9.04 -1.08
C GLN A 99 -0.51 9.67 -0.88
N ALA A 100 0.24 9.86 -1.94
CA ALA A 100 1.54 10.52 -1.88
C ALA A 100 1.41 11.96 -1.35
N GLY A 101 0.39 12.69 -1.79
CA GLY A 101 0.11 14.04 -1.30
C GLY A 101 -0.22 14.08 0.19
N ARG A 102 -0.99 13.11 0.69
CA ARG A 102 -1.31 12.97 2.12
C ARG A 102 -0.07 12.65 2.93
N TRP A 103 0.79 11.78 2.42
CA TRP A 103 2.05 11.45 3.07
C TRP A 103 2.96 12.66 3.19
N ARG A 104 3.07 13.47 2.13
CA ARG A 104 3.84 14.73 2.17
C ARG A 104 3.34 15.65 3.26
N ARG A 105 2.02 15.80 3.39
CA ARG A 105 1.41 16.63 4.44
C ARG A 105 1.66 16.08 5.84
N ALA A 106 1.55 14.77 6.00
CA ALA A 106 1.80 14.12 7.28
C ALA A 106 3.28 14.27 7.69
N LEU A 107 4.20 14.09 6.75
CA LEU A 107 5.63 14.23 6.99
C LEU A 107 6.02 15.66 7.31
N ARG A 108 5.37 16.66 6.72
CA ARG A 108 5.59 18.08 7.05
C ARG A 108 5.27 18.40 8.49
N ARG A 109 4.31 17.71 9.08
CA ARG A 109 3.93 17.91 10.49
C ARG A 109 4.92 17.26 11.46
N ILE A 110 5.57 16.19 11.02
CA ILE A 110 6.45 15.36 11.87
C ILE A 110 7.92 15.70 11.59
N LEU A 111 8.24 15.96 10.33
CA LEU A 111 9.58 16.21 9.82
C LEU A 111 9.54 17.39 8.87
N ASP A 112 10.61 18.18 8.82
CA ASP A 112 10.73 19.29 7.88
C ASP A 112 11.00 18.83 6.44
N GLU A 113 10.72 17.57 6.09
CA GLU A 113 10.96 17.03 4.76
C GLU A 113 9.68 16.55 4.09
N PRO A 114 9.22 17.22 3.00
CA PRO A 114 8.01 16.82 2.30
C PRO A 114 8.23 15.73 1.25
N ASP A 115 9.46 15.28 1.04
CA ASP A 115 9.77 14.29 0.00
C ASP A 115 9.65 12.87 0.56
N VAL A 116 8.53 12.22 0.23
CA VAL A 116 8.21 10.85 0.65
C VAL A 116 9.23 9.86 0.10
N GLU A 117 9.64 10.03 -1.15
CA GLU A 117 10.60 9.12 -1.79
C GLU A 117 11.95 9.17 -1.09
N ALA A 118 12.46 10.38 -0.84
CA ALA A 118 13.73 10.56 -0.14
C ALA A 118 13.66 10.02 1.28
N PHE A 119 12.57 10.28 1.99
CA PHE A 119 12.34 9.79 3.35
C PHE A 119 12.37 8.26 3.41
N LEU A 120 11.66 7.59 2.50
CA LEU A 120 11.60 6.13 2.46
C LEU A 120 12.94 5.52 2.05
N ARG A 121 13.68 6.14 1.12
CA ARG A 121 15.02 5.68 0.73
C ARG A 121 16.00 5.74 1.90
N GLU A 122 16.02 6.84 2.64
CA GLU A 122 16.92 7.01 3.76
C GLU A 122 16.61 6.07 4.91
N ARG A 123 15.33 5.86 5.19
CA ARG A 123 14.88 5.12 6.36
C ARG A 123 14.61 3.65 6.09
N LEU A 124 14.14 3.32 4.89
CA LEU A 124 13.58 2.01 4.59
C LEU A 124 14.20 1.35 3.37
N ASP A 125 15.09 2.05 2.67
CA ASP A 125 15.70 1.56 1.43
C ASP A 125 14.65 1.08 0.40
N SER A 126 13.48 1.71 0.38
CA SER A 126 12.37 1.35 -0.48
C SER A 126 12.23 2.32 -1.65
N THR A 127 11.76 1.81 -2.78
CA THR A 127 11.40 2.62 -3.95
C THR A 127 9.90 2.92 -3.91
N VAL A 128 9.52 4.18 -4.11
CA VAL A 128 8.12 4.59 -4.17
C VAL A 128 7.73 4.81 -5.62
N VAL A 129 6.67 4.12 -6.07
CA VAL A 129 6.08 4.30 -7.40
C VAL A 129 4.72 4.97 -7.21
N THR A 130 4.51 6.09 -7.89
CA THR A 130 3.26 6.85 -7.83
C THR A 130 2.45 6.66 -9.10
N VAL A 131 1.20 6.31 -8.92
CA VAL A 131 0.27 6.03 -10.02
C VAL A 131 -0.81 7.10 -10.14
#